data_433a124eee1a528dced8a922100cca79
#
_entry.id   433a124eee1a528dced8a922100cca79
#
_cell.length_a   1.000
_cell.length_b   1.000
_cell.length_c   1.000
_cell.angle_alpha   90.00
_cell.angle_beta   90.00
_cell.angle_gamma   90.00
#
_symmetry.space_group_name_H-M   'P 1'
#
loop_
_entity.id
_entity.type
_entity.pdbx_description
1 polymer ?
#
loop_
_entity_poly.entity_id
_entity_poly.type
_entity_poly.pdbx_seq_one_letter_code
_entity_poly.pdbx_strand_id
1 'polypeptide(L)'
;MEIIYVIFIIVIAALLLFGLYKLARWTRQMFIEVHVSKYGIGANADIIALKRTNWMGRRTVYCEMVLRFRTRQGQVVQASVFEHLNRREIVRFAEGNGTTVKYDPQNPQHIILYDRPLILGD
;
A
#
# COMPACT_ATOMS: atom_id res chain seq x y z
N MET A 1 -24.22 -27.56 32.98
CA MET A 1 -23.95 -26.12 33.07
C MET A 1 -22.47 -25.78 32.89
N GLU A 2 -21.59 -26.57 33.45
CA GLU A 2 -20.14 -26.29 33.30
C GLU A 2 -19.64 -26.32 31.87
N ILE A 3 -20.20 -27.21 31.05
CA ILE A 3 -19.85 -27.29 29.61
C ILE A 3 -20.16 -26.00 28.88
N ILE A 4 -21.28 -25.36 29.21
CA ILE A 4 -21.70 -24.11 28.59
C ILE A 4 -20.71 -22.98 28.92
N TYR A 5 -20.23 -22.92 30.16
CA TYR A 5 -19.22 -21.95 30.55
C TYR A 5 -17.90 -22.17 29.83
N VAL A 6 -17.48 -23.42 29.70
CA VAL A 6 -16.24 -23.76 29.00
C VAL A 6 -16.33 -23.36 27.54
N ILE A 7 -17.45 -23.69 26.87
CA ILE A 7 -17.66 -23.30 25.46
C ILE A 7 -17.67 -21.78 25.31
N PHE A 8 -18.32 -21.08 26.23
CA PHE A 8 -18.40 -19.62 26.19
C PHE A 8 -17.02 -19.00 26.35
N ILE A 9 -16.19 -19.51 27.26
CA ILE A 9 -14.82 -19.03 27.46
C ILE A 9 -13.97 -19.27 26.21
N ILE A 10 -14.10 -20.44 25.59
CA ILE A 10 -13.36 -20.78 24.37
C ILE A 10 -13.73 -19.83 23.23
N VAL A 11 -15.02 -19.53 23.06
CA VAL A 11 -15.49 -18.63 22.02
C VAL A 11 -14.95 -17.22 22.24
N ILE A 12 -15.01 -16.72 23.47
CA ILE A 12 -14.48 -15.40 23.81
C ILE A 12 -12.97 -15.35 23.55
N ALA A 13 -12.24 -16.35 23.98
CA ALA A 13 -10.80 -16.41 23.76
C ALA A 13 -10.45 -16.41 22.28
N ALA A 14 -11.19 -17.16 21.47
CA ALA A 14 -10.98 -17.21 20.02
C ALA A 14 -11.25 -15.85 19.37
N LEU A 15 -12.31 -15.15 19.80
CA LEU A 15 -12.63 -13.84 19.29
C LEU A 15 -11.57 -12.80 19.66
N LEU A 16 -11.05 -12.86 20.89
CA LEU A 16 -9.99 -11.96 21.33
C LEU A 16 -8.70 -12.20 20.54
N LEU A 17 -8.33 -13.45 20.35
CA LEU A 17 -7.14 -13.79 19.55
C LEU A 17 -7.27 -13.32 18.12
N PHE A 18 -8.45 -13.49 17.52
CA PHE A 18 -8.70 -13.03 16.15
C PHE A 18 -8.62 -11.52 16.04
N GLY A 19 -9.20 -10.80 17.01
CA GLY A 19 -9.12 -9.35 17.06
C GLY A 19 -7.69 -8.84 17.21
N LEU A 20 -6.91 -9.49 18.09
CA LEU A 20 -5.51 -9.13 18.28
C LEU A 20 -4.69 -9.40 17.02
N TYR A 21 -4.96 -10.50 16.34
CA TYR A 21 -4.28 -10.82 15.08
C TYR A 21 -4.54 -9.76 14.02
N LYS A 22 -5.79 -9.36 13.84
CA LYS A 22 -6.13 -8.33 12.86
C LYS A 22 -5.51 -6.98 13.21
N LEU A 23 -5.54 -6.62 14.49
CA LEU A 23 -4.95 -5.37 14.94
C LEU A 23 -3.43 -5.36 14.71
N ALA A 24 -2.77 -6.46 15.03
CA ALA A 24 -1.33 -6.57 14.82
C ALA A 24 -0.96 -6.45 13.33
N ARG A 25 -1.75 -7.07 12.47
CA ARG A 25 -1.53 -6.99 11.02
C ARG A 25 -1.72 -5.58 10.49
N TRP A 26 -2.76 -4.89 10.94
CA TRP A 26 -3.03 -3.52 10.55
C TRP A 26 -1.91 -2.58 11.01
N THR A 27 -1.47 -2.72 12.25
CA THR A 27 -0.38 -1.93 12.82
C THR A 27 0.91 -2.14 12.03
N ARG A 28 1.19 -3.39 11.66
CA ARG A 28 2.39 -3.71 10.88
C ARG A 28 2.40 -2.98 9.53
N GLN A 29 1.27 -2.90 8.83
CA GLN A 29 1.18 -2.16 7.58
C GLN A 29 1.42 -0.67 7.76
N MET A 30 0.88 -0.09 8.82
CA MET A 30 1.14 1.32 9.14
C MET A 30 2.62 1.58 9.40
N PHE A 31 3.30 0.70 10.10
CA PHE A 31 4.73 0.83 10.35
C PHE A 31 5.54 0.79 9.07
N ILE A 32 5.17 -0.07 8.13
CA ILE A 32 5.85 -0.16 6.84
C ILE A 32 5.72 1.17 6.09
N GLU A 33 4.52 1.72 6.00
CA GLU A 33 4.30 3.00 5.31
C GLU A 33 5.07 4.14 5.95
N VAL A 34 5.04 4.24 7.27
CA VAL A 34 5.77 5.29 7.98
C VAL A 34 7.27 5.12 7.80
N HIS A 35 7.77 3.88 7.88
CA HIS A 35 9.19 3.61 7.71
C HIS A 35 9.67 4.02 6.31
N VAL A 36 8.96 3.63 5.27
CA VAL A 36 9.33 3.97 3.89
C VAL A 36 9.23 5.49 3.66
N SER A 37 8.22 6.14 4.21
CA SER A 37 8.08 7.59 4.09
C SER A 37 9.25 8.33 4.73
N LYS A 38 9.78 7.81 5.83
CA LYS A 38 10.83 8.46 6.62
C LYS A 38 12.23 8.07 6.16
N TYR A 39 12.45 6.81 5.82
CA TYR A 39 13.78 6.26 5.51
C TYR A 39 13.90 5.74 4.08
N GLY A 40 12.84 5.86 3.29
CA GLY A 40 12.86 5.37 1.92
C GLY A 40 13.76 6.15 1.01
N ILE A 41 14.20 5.51 -0.04
CA ILE A 41 15.04 6.10 -1.09
C ILE A 41 14.16 6.43 -2.29
N GLY A 42 14.26 7.65 -2.79
CA GLY A 42 13.53 8.07 -3.99
C GLY A 42 14.07 7.41 -5.25
N ALA A 43 13.18 7.00 -6.13
CA ALA A 43 13.53 6.43 -7.43
C ALA A 43 12.48 6.80 -8.47
N ASN A 44 12.92 6.95 -9.72
CA ASN A 44 12.00 7.12 -10.82
C ASN A 44 11.43 5.75 -11.20
N ALA A 45 10.13 5.68 -11.41
CA ALA A 45 9.44 4.45 -11.72
C ALA A 45 8.60 4.62 -12.98
N ASP A 46 8.46 3.53 -13.73
CA ASP A 46 7.56 3.46 -14.87
C ASP A 46 6.29 2.72 -14.46
N ILE A 47 5.15 3.27 -14.85
CA ILE A 47 3.86 2.65 -14.58
C ILE A 47 3.61 1.59 -15.65
N ILE A 48 3.65 0.32 -15.26
CA ILE A 48 3.49 -0.80 -16.18
C ILE A 48 2.01 -1.09 -16.41
N ALA A 49 1.19 -0.96 -15.36
CA ALA A 49 -0.22 -1.24 -15.43
C ALA A 49 -0.97 -0.43 -14.39
N LEU A 50 -2.16 0.01 -14.75
CA LEU A 50 -3.10 0.65 -13.84
C LEU A 50 -4.40 -0.12 -13.91
N LYS A 51 -4.73 -0.83 -12.84
CA LYS A 51 -5.92 -1.68 -12.78
C LYS A 51 -6.94 -1.04 -11.86
N ARG A 52 -8.15 -0.84 -12.39
CA ARG A 52 -9.26 -0.34 -11.59
C ARG A 52 -9.91 -1.52 -10.88
N THR A 53 -10.20 -1.34 -9.59
CA THR A 53 -10.96 -2.34 -8.85
C THR A 53 -12.44 -2.03 -8.96
N ASN A 54 -13.29 -2.97 -8.50
CA ASN A 54 -14.72 -2.76 -8.51
C ASN A 54 -15.19 -1.80 -7.42
N TRP A 55 -14.30 -1.41 -6.54
CA TRP A 55 -14.63 -0.49 -5.46
C TRP A 55 -14.53 0.95 -5.95
N MET A 56 -15.63 1.66 -5.88
CA MET A 56 -15.67 3.06 -6.30
C MET A 56 -16.14 3.95 -5.15
N GLY A 57 -15.33 4.95 -4.85
CA GLY A 57 -15.74 6.04 -3.98
C GLY A 57 -16.56 7.06 -4.76
N ARG A 58 -17.02 8.10 -4.07
CA ARG A 58 -17.85 9.13 -4.70
C ARG A 58 -17.13 9.86 -5.84
N ARG A 59 -15.85 10.16 -5.66
CA ARG A 59 -15.06 10.94 -6.64
C ARG A 59 -13.76 10.27 -6.99
N THR A 60 -13.49 9.12 -6.40
CA THR A 60 -12.24 8.41 -6.62
C THR A 60 -12.51 6.95 -6.92
N VAL A 61 -11.58 6.35 -7.64
CA VAL A 61 -11.60 4.91 -7.93
C VAL A 61 -10.40 4.29 -7.23
N TYR A 62 -10.62 3.18 -6.56
CA TYR A 62 -9.53 2.44 -5.93
C TYR A 62 -8.77 1.67 -7.00
N CYS A 63 -7.51 1.98 -7.19
CA CYS A 63 -6.68 1.43 -8.27
C CYS A 63 -5.45 0.74 -7.73
N GLU A 64 -5.06 -0.32 -8.42
CA GLU A 64 -3.76 -0.95 -8.22
C GLU A 64 -2.82 -0.47 -9.31
N MET A 65 -1.70 0.14 -8.92
CA MET A 65 -0.65 0.55 -9.84
C MET A 65 0.52 -0.42 -9.72
N VAL A 66 0.90 -1.01 -10.84
CA VAL A 66 2.10 -1.85 -10.91
C VAL A 66 3.23 -0.98 -11.47
N LEU A 67 4.30 -0.85 -10.71
CA LEU A 67 5.41 0.03 -10.99
C LEU A 67 6.68 -0.76 -11.13
N ARG A 68 7.56 -0.31 -12.04
CA ARG A 68 8.90 -0.87 -12.20
C ARG A 68 9.92 0.24 -11.99
N PHE A 69 10.89 -0.02 -11.14
CA PHE A 69 11.95 0.95 -10.86
C PHE A 69 13.28 0.23 -10.66
N ARG A 70 14.34 1.01 -10.69
CA ARG A 70 15.69 0.49 -10.47
C ARG A 70 16.20 1.01 -9.12
N THR A 71 16.74 0.11 -8.31
CA THR A 71 17.34 0.46 -7.04
C THR A 71 18.72 1.08 -7.24
N ARG A 72 19.30 1.62 -6.18
CA ARG A 72 20.67 2.16 -6.22
C ARG A 72 21.69 1.13 -6.63
N GLN A 73 21.44 -0.13 -6.28
CA GLN A 73 22.34 -1.22 -6.66
C GLN A 73 22.17 -1.68 -8.10
N GLY A 74 21.26 -1.05 -8.84
CA GLY A 74 20.99 -1.38 -10.23
C GLY A 74 20.01 -2.53 -10.43
N GLN A 75 19.40 -3.01 -9.35
CA GLN A 75 18.42 -4.08 -9.42
C GLN A 75 17.06 -3.55 -9.89
N VAL A 76 16.46 -4.19 -10.87
CA VAL A 76 15.13 -3.85 -11.35
C VAL A 76 14.10 -4.53 -10.45
N VAL A 77 13.19 -3.75 -9.89
CA VAL A 77 12.15 -4.24 -8.99
C VAL A 77 10.79 -3.85 -9.54
N GLN A 78 9.85 -4.77 -9.50
CA GLN A 78 8.46 -4.54 -9.86
C GLN A 78 7.62 -4.69 -8.59
N ALA A 79 6.87 -3.65 -8.26
CA ALA A 79 6.04 -3.63 -7.05
C ALA A 79 4.72 -2.94 -7.37
N SER A 80 3.74 -3.13 -6.51
CA SER A 80 2.43 -2.52 -6.69
C SER A 80 2.03 -1.71 -5.47
N VAL A 81 1.24 -0.66 -5.72
CA VAL A 81 0.62 0.15 -4.68
C VAL A 81 -0.86 0.30 -4.98
N PHE A 82 -1.65 0.46 -3.93
CA PHE A 82 -3.08 0.70 -4.04
C PHE A 82 -3.36 2.13 -3.62
N GLU A 83 -4.06 2.86 -4.47
CA GLU A 83 -4.37 4.26 -4.23
C GLU A 83 -5.78 4.60 -4.71
N HIS A 84 -6.41 5.54 -4.02
CA HIS A 84 -7.66 6.15 -4.50
C HIS A 84 -7.31 7.30 -5.43
N LEU A 85 -7.71 7.18 -6.70
CA LEU A 85 -7.35 8.16 -7.72
C LEU A 85 -8.60 8.84 -8.27
N ASN A 86 -8.54 10.15 -8.44
CA ASN A 86 -9.57 10.90 -9.14
C ASN A 86 -9.31 10.84 -10.65
N ARG A 87 -10.18 11.49 -11.45
CA ARG A 87 -10.06 11.46 -12.91
C ARG A 87 -8.72 11.99 -13.42
N ARG A 88 -8.24 13.08 -12.83
CA ARG A 88 -6.96 13.68 -13.23
C ARG A 88 -5.81 12.76 -12.92
N GLU A 89 -5.86 12.16 -11.76
CA GLU A 89 -4.80 11.25 -11.31
C GLU A 89 -4.79 9.96 -12.14
N ILE A 90 -5.95 9.45 -12.54
CA ILE A 90 -6.03 8.27 -13.40
C ILE A 90 -5.35 8.55 -14.74
N VAL A 91 -5.55 9.73 -15.32
CA VAL A 91 -4.89 10.13 -16.57
C VAL A 91 -3.38 10.28 -16.35
N ARG A 92 -3.01 10.93 -15.26
CA ARG A 92 -1.59 11.18 -14.93
C ARG A 92 -0.82 9.88 -14.70
N PHE A 93 -1.42 8.92 -14.02
CA PHE A 93 -0.78 7.64 -13.69
C PHE A 93 -1.15 6.52 -14.65
N ALA A 94 -1.56 6.87 -15.86
CA ALA A 94 -1.89 5.89 -16.86
C ALA A 94 -0.68 5.04 -17.24
N GLU A 95 -0.94 3.85 -17.74
CA GLU A 95 0.09 2.93 -18.19
C GLU A 95 1.02 3.61 -19.19
N GLY A 96 2.32 3.42 -19.01
CA GLY A 96 3.35 4.04 -19.84
C GLY A 96 3.88 5.35 -19.31
N ASN A 97 3.22 5.98 -18.35
CA ASN A 97 3.70 7.22 -17.74
C ASN A 97 4.73 6.92 -16.66
N GLY A 98 5.50 7.94 -16.30
CA GLY A 98 6.48 7.85 -15.22
C GLY A 98 6.00 8.51 -13.95
N THR A 99 6.57 8.12 -12.84
CA THR A 99 6.34 8.74 -11.55
C THR A 99 7.55 8.54 -10.66
N THR A 100 7.49 9.06 -9.44
CA THR A 100 8.55 8.89 -8.44
C THR A 100 7.99 8.11 -7.27
N VAL A 101 8.78 7.16 -6.78
CA VAL A 101 8.42 6.37 -5.61
C VAL A 101 9.54 6.43 -4.59
N LYS A 102 9.22 6.13 -3.34
CA LYS A 102 10.21 5.82 -2.31
C LYS A 102 10.11 4.34 -1.99
N TYR A 103 11.25 3.69 -1.90
CA TYR A 103 11.31 2.28 -1.56
C TYR A 103 12.16 2.06 -0.31
N ASP A 104 11.87 0.97 0.41
CA ASP A 104 12.66 0.57 1.55
C ASP A 104 13.93 -0.12 1.04
N PRO A 105 15.14 0.40 1.36
CA PRO A 105 16.37 -0.21 0.86
C PRO A 105 16.59 -1.63 1.35
N GLN A 106 15.98 -2.02 2.46
CA GLN A 106 16.07 -3.39 2.97
C GLN A 106 15.05 -4.32 2.33
N ASN A 107 13.92 -3.76 1.87
CA ASN A 107 12.88 -4.53 1.19
C ASN A 107 12.26 -3.68 0.07
N PRO A 108 12.85 -3.70 -1.13
CA PRO A 108 12.40 -2.83 -2.23
C PRO A 108 10.96 -3.07 -2.70
N GLN A 109 10.34 -4.18 -2.29
CA GLN A 109 8.92 -4.41 -2.58
C GLN A 109 8.00 -3.48 -1.79
N HIS A 110 8.49 -2.91 -0.68
CA HIS A 110 7.73 -1.95 0.10
C HIS A 110 7.99 -0.56 -0.47
N ILE A 111 7.01 -0.04 -1.18
CA ILE A 111 7.10 1.27 -1.84
C ILE A 111 5.91 2.14 -1.47
N ILE A 112 6.13 3.44 -1.55
CA ILE A 112 5.05 4.41 -1.49
C ILE A 112 5.18 5.35 -2.68
N LEU A 113 4.04 5.86 -3.13
CA LEU A 113 4.01 6.84 -4.19
C LEU A 113 4.46 8.18 -3.63
N TYR A 114 5.53 8.73 -4.19
CA TYR A 114 6.12 9.97 -3.70
C TYR A 114 5.74 11.17 -4.57
N ASP A 115 5.33 10.93 -5.80
CA ASP A 115 4.99 11.98 -6.76
C ASP A 115 3.68 12.65 -6.34
N ARG A 116 3.80 13.82 -5.72
CA ARG A 116 2.66 14.63 -5.33
C ARG A 116 2.48 15.75 -6.32
N PRO A 117 1.32 15.83 -6.91
CA PRO A 117 1.01 16.98 -7.76
C PRO A 117 0.98 18.21 -6.90
N LEU A 118 1.59 19.00 -7.07
CA LEU A 118 1.49 20.15 -6.47
C LEU A 118 2.28 20.80 -5.69
N ILE A 119 2.60 20.32 -5.74
CA ILE A 119 3.38 20.80 -4.80
C ILE A 119 3.76 22.17 -5.01
N LEU A 120 2.81 21.80 -5.49
CA LEU A 120 2.90 22.47 -5.65
C LEU A 120 3.16 23.33 -5.41
N GLY A 121 3.14 23.31 -5.57
CA GLY A 121 3.62 23.74 -5.46
C GLY A 121 3.80 23.85 -5.24
N ASP A 122 3.68 23.46 -5.27
CA ASP A 122 4.13 23.30 -4.93
C ASP A 122 4.68 23.15 -4.90
#